data_6178d24d56ab4aa55e4ac9bf0ce64912
#
_entry.id   6178d24d56ab4aa55e4ac9bf0ce64912
#
_cell.length_a   1.000
_cell.length_b   1.000
_cell.length_c   1.000
_cell.angle_alpha   90.00
_cell.angle_beta   90.00
_cell.angle_gamma   90.00
#
_symmetry.space_group_name_H-M   'P 1'
#
loop_
_entity.id
_entity.type
_entity.pdbx_description
1 polymer ?
#
loop_
_entity_poly.entity_id
_entity_poly.type
_entity_poly.pdbx_seq_one_letter_code
_entity_poly.pdbx_strand_id
1 'polypeptide(L)'
;VTLKSGKTLPYDRLVVSPGIDFKWTAIAGYSEQAAAVMPHAWKAGAQTTLLQQKLVAMKDGGLVVMVAPPNPFRCPPGPYERASMIAHYLKTHKPKSKIIILDSKDAFSKQGLFMAGWEKLYPGMIEWVPGSKGGEVVSVNTKTMVVEGKLDKYKAAVVNVIPPQT
;
A
#
# COMPACT_ATOMS: atom_id res chain seq x y z
N VAL A 1 11.74 0.07 33.40
CA VAL A 1 10.55 -0.04 32.55
C VAL A 1 9.43 -0.67 33.35
N THR A 2 8.25 -0.06 33.34
CA THR A 2 7.07 -0.62 34.00
C THR A 2 6.16 -1.26 32.94
N LEU A 3 5.86 -2.53 33.09
CA LEU A 3 4.97 -3.28 32.21
C LEU A 3 3.49 -2.98 32.55
N LYS A 4 2.59 -3.29 31.61
CA LYS A 4 1.13 -3.15 31.79
C LYS A 4 0.62 -3.91 33.01
N SER A 5 1.30 -4.99 33.42
CA SER A 5 1.01 -5.77 34.64
C SER A 5 1.40 -5.07 35.97
N GLY A 6 2.03 -3.88 35.89
CA GLY A 6 2.60 -3.18 37.04
C GLY A 6 4.00 -3.67 37.43
N LYS A 7 4.51 -4.76 36.86
CA LYS A 7 5.86 -5.25 37.14
C LYS A 7 6.91 -4.29 36.59
N THR A 8 7.87 -3.91 37.43
CA THR A 8 9.01 -3.09 37.03
C THR A 8 10.21 -3.97 36.70
N LEU A 9 10.85 -3.70 35.57
CA LEU A 9 12.08 -4.33 35.10
C LEU A 9 13.22 -3.31 35.26
N PRO A 10 14.22 -3.55 36.12
CA PRO A 10 15.44 -2.73 36.17
C PRO A 10 16.27 -2.97 34.90
N TYR A 11 17.06 -1.99 34.51
CA TYR A 11 17.96 -2.10 33.36
C TYR A 11 19.12 -1.08 33.54
N ASP A 12 20.27 -1.43 33.00
CA ASP A 12 21.43 -0.52 32.91
C ASP A 12 21.41 0.26 31.58
N ARG A 13 20.88 -0.35 30.54
CA ARG A 13 20.70 0.27 29.21
C ARG A 13 19.38 -0.17 28.62
N LEU A 14 18.67 0.75 27.94
CA LEU A 14 17.40 0.50 27.32
C LEU A 14 17.47 0.85 25.83
N VAL A 15 17.12 -0.11 24.96
CA VAL A 15 16.87 0.12 23.54
C VAL A 15 15.36 0.17 23.30
N VAL A 16 14.87 1.29 22.78
CA VAL A 16 13.45 1.50 22.48
C VAL A 16 13.24 1.44 20.97
N SER A 17 12.57 0.40 20.51
CA SER A 17 12.28 0.17 19.09
C SER A 17 10.79 -0.17 18.89
N PRO A 18 9.86 0.80 19.04
CA PRO A 18 8.41 0.54 19.08
C PRO A 18 7.83 0.21 17.69
N GLY A 19 8.59 0.41 16.62
CA GLY A 19 8.08 0.29 15.25
C GLY A 19 7.35 1.55 14.79
N ILE A 20 6.37 1.36 13.90
CA ILE A 20 5.55 2.44 13.33
C ILE A 20 4.10 2.30 13.74
N ASP A 21 3.39 3.40 13.69
CA ASP A 21 1.93 3.42 13.66
C ASP A 21 1.43 4.24 12.48
N PHE A 22 0.11 4.27 12.25
CA PHE A 22 -0.50 4.94 11.10
C PHE A 22 -1.24 6.21 11.54
N LYS A 23 -1.15 7.23 10.68
CA LYS A 23 -2.02 8.40 10.73
C LYS A 23 -3.33 8.07 10.01
N TRP A 24 -4.21 7.35 10.71
CA TRP A 24 -5.43 6.77 10.14
C TRP A 24 -6.35 7.77 9.43
N THR A 25 -6.38 9.01 9.88
CA THR A 25 -7.26 10.07 9.35
C THR A 25 -6.60 10.94 8.28
N ALA A 26 -5.36 10.62 7.88
CA ALA A 26 -4.61 11.42 6.92
C ALA A 26 -5.19 11.37 5.49
N ILE A 27 -5.94 10.32 5.16
CA ILE A 27 -6.67 10.17 3.89
C ILE A 27 -8.17 10.18 4.22
N ALA A 28 -8.93 11.10 3.65
CA ALA A 28 -10.36 11.18 3.92
C ALA A 28 -11.07 9.85 3.58
N GLY A 29 -11.93 9.39 4.46
CA GLY A 29 -12.64 8.10 4.32
C GLY A 29 -11.82 6.86 4.68
N TYR A 30 -10.51 7.00 5.02
CA TYR A 30 -9.70 5.90 5.51
C TYR A 30 -9.65 5.88 7.04
N SER A 31 -9.69 4.69 7.61
CA SER A 31 -9.65 4.47 9.06
C SER A 31 -9.18 3.04 9.34
N GLU A 32 -8.99 2.70 10.61
CA GLU A 32 -8.70 1.31 11.00
C GLU A 32 -9.82 0.34 10.56
N GLN A 33 -11.08 0.77 10.64
CA GLN A 33 -12.23 -0.01 10.14
C GLN A 33 -12.22 -0.12 8.61
N ALA A 34 -11.85 0.94 7.90
CA ALA A 34 -11.71 0.93 6.44
C ALA A 34 -10.63 -0.05 5.97
N ALA A 35 -9.59 -0.29 6.78
CA ALA A 35 -8.54 -1.26 6.49
C ALA A 35 -9.05 -2.72 6.42
N ALA A 36 -10.22 -3.03 6.96
CA ALA A 36 -10.88 -4.34 6.75
C ALA A 36 -11.40 -4.51 5.31
N VAL A 37 -11.63 -3.42 4.59
CA VAL A 37 -12.08 -3.42 3.20
C VAL A 37 -10.93 -3.12 2.23
N MET A 38 -10.13 -2.11 2.56
CA MET A 38 -8.96 -1.65 1.79
C MET A 38 -7.69 -1.84 2.64
N PRO A 39 -7.12 -3.07 2.70
CA PRO A 39 -6.06 -3.39 3.62
C PRO A 39 -4.79 -2.58 3.38
N HIS A 40 -4.13 -2.18 4.48
CA HIS A 40 -2.80 -1.59 4.41
C HIS A 40 -1.71 -2.66 4.18
N ALA A 41 -1.87 -3.84 4.78
CA ALA A 41 -0.90 -4.94 4.71
C ALA A 41 0.56 -4.49 5.00
N TRP A 42 0.75 -3.49 5.87
CA TRP A 42 2.05 -2.88 6.17
C TRP A 42 2.59 -3.27 7.55
N LYS A 43 1.72 -3.65 8.45
CA LYS A 43 2.05 -4.41 9.65
C LYS A 43 1.79 -5.89 9.36
N ALA A 44 2.71 -6.77 9.77
CA ALA A 44 2.58 -8.21 9.55
C ALA A 44 1.34 -8.80 10.26
N GLY A 45 0.80 -9.87 9.71
CA GLY A 45 -0.33 -10.60 10.28
C GLY A 45 -1.58 -10.54 9.41
N ALA A 46 -2.75 -10.42 10.03
CA ALA A 46 -4.07 -10.54 9.40
C ALA A 46 -4.27 -9.66 8.14
N GLN A 47 -3.69 -8.47 8.13
CA GLN A 47 -3.78 -7.54 6.99
C GLN A 47 -3.09 -8.07 5.73
N THR A 48 -1.98 -8.81 5.88
CA THR A 48 -1.27 -9.42 4.74
C THR A 48 -2.09 -10.55 4.15
N THR A 49 -2.66 -11.39 5.00
CA THR A 49 -3.57 -12.48 4.59
C THR A 49 -4.83 -11.92 3.92
N LEU A 50 -5.39 -10.82 4.45
CA LEU A 50 -6.57 -10.18 3.87
C LEU A 50 -6.28 -9.66 2.45
N LEU A 51 -5.14 -9.01 2.23
CA LEU A 51 -4.76 -8.54 0.88
C LEU A 51 -4.62 -9.72 -0.08
N GLN A 52 -3.95 -10.80 0.34
CA GLN A 52 -3.83 -12.02 -0.46
C GLN A 52 -5.20 -12.59 -0.83
N GLN A 53 -6.10 -12.76 0.15
CA GLN A 53 -7.45 -13.27 -0.09
C GLN A 53 -8.23 -12.44 -1.11
N LYS A 54 -8.13 -11.10 -1.02
CA LYS A 54 -8.78 -10.18 -1.97
C LYS A 54 -8.20 -10.32 -3.39
N LEU A 55 -6.89 -10.46 -3.52
CA LEU A 55 -6.25 -10.69 -4.82
C LEU A 55 -6.66 -12.05 -5.43
N VAL A 56 -6.75 -13.10 -4.61
CA VAL A 56 -7.21 -14.43 -5.04
C VAL A 56 -8.68 -14.38 -5.48
N ALA A 57 -9.55 -13.70 -4.73
CA ALA A 57 -10.97 -13.59 -5.03
C ALA A 57 -11.30 -12.66 -6.21
N MET A 58 -10.39 -11.75 -6.58
CA MET A 58 -10.57 -10.83 -7.69
C MET A 58 -10.73 -11.58 -9.01
N LYS A 59 -11.67 -11.16 -9.86
CA LYS A 59 -11.81 -11.70 -11.23
C LYS A 59 -10.64 -11.25 -12.12
N ASP A 60 -10.27 -12.06 -13.12
CA ASP A 60 -9.32 -11.63 -14.16
C ASP A 60 -9.86 -10.39 -14.89
N GLY A 61 -8.98 -9.46 -15.22
CA GLY A 61 -9.33 -8.12 -15.72
C GLY A 61 -9.63 -7.10 -14.62
N GLY A 62 -9.59 -7.49 -13.34
CA GLY A 62 -9.77 -6.56 -12.22
C GLY A 62 -8.61 -5.57 -12.07
N LEU A 63 -8.92 -4.35 -11.64
CA LEU A 63 -7.94 -3.32 -11.32
C LEU A 63 -7.51 -3.43 -9.86
N VAL A 64 -6.21 -3.45 -9.62
CA VAL A 64 -5.60 -3.27 -8.29
C VAL A 64 -5.09 -1.83 -8.18
N VAL A 65 -5.54 -1.09 -7.17
CA VAL A 65 -4.99 0.24 -6.86
C VAL A 65 -4.16 0.14 -5.59
N MET A 66 -2.93 0.61 -5.65
CA MET A 66 -2.03 0.73 -4.51
C MET A 66 -1.77 2.19 -4.22
N VAL A 67 -1.96 2.60 -2.97
CA VAL A 67 -1.65 3.95 -2.48
C VAL A 67 -0.32 3.89 -1.73
N ALA A 68 0.71 4.49 -2.30
CA ALA A 68 2.02 4.60 -1.67
C ALA A 68 2.04 5.76 -0.65
N PRO A 69 2.68 5.60 0.52
CA PRO A 69 2.71 6.64 1.52
C PRO A 69 3.67 7.78 1.16
N PRO A 70 3.42 9.01 1.65
CA PRO A 70 4.40 10.08 1.57
C PRO A 70 5.62 9.81 2.47
N ASN A 71 6.72 10.51 2.20
CA ASN A 71 7.89 10.47 3.08
C ASN A 71 7.63 11.24 4.41
N PRO A 72 8.25 10.83 5.51
CA PRO A 72 9.03 9.61 5.70
C PRO A 72 8.15 8.39 5.97
N PHE A 73 8.59 7.20 5.56
CA PHE A 73 7.92 5.95 5.87
C PHE A 73 8.91 4.78 5.95
N ARG A 74 8.51 3.71 6.65
CA ARG A 74 9.32 2.51 6.79
C ARG A 74 9.42 1.76 5.46
N CYS A 75 10.62 1.27 5.11
CA CYS A 75 10.88 0.44 3.93
C CYS A 75 10.55 1.17 2.61
N PRO A 76 11.33 2.19 2.21
CA PRO A 76 11.06 2.99 1.02
C PRO A 76 10.85 2.21 -0.29
N PRO A 77 11.51 1.07 -0.59
CA PRO A 77 11.22 0.28 -1.79
C PRO A 77 9.96 -0.61 -1.65
N GLY A 78 9.48 -0.85 -0.44
CA GLY A 78 8.44 -1.84 -0.13
C GLY A 78 7.14 -1.76 -0.92
N PRO A 79 6.53 -0.59 -1.19
CA PRO A 79 5.33 -0.50 -2.02
C PRO A 79 5.56 -1.01 -3.44
N TYR A 80 6.72 -0.73 -4.02
CA TYR A 80 7.08 -1.08 -5.41
C TYR A 80 7.50 -2.55 -5.53
N GLU A 81 8.15 -3.11 -4.49
CA GLU A 81 8.39 -4.55 -4.34
C GLU A 81 7.05 -5.31 -4.28
N ARG A 82 6.10 -4.83 -3.48
CA ARG A 82 4.76 -5.42 -3.39
C ARG A 82 4.04 -5.38 -4.74
N ALA A 83 4.10 -4.26 -5.46
CA ALA A 83 3.55 -4.17 -6.81
C ALA A 83 4.15 -5.22 -7.74
N SER A 84 5.47 -5.43 -7.66
CA SER A 84 6.16 -6.45 -8.45
C SER A 84 5.71 -7.88 -8.08
N MET A 85 5.54 -8.18 -6.78
CA MET A 85 5.02 -9.47 -6.33
C MET A 85 3.58 -9.71 -6.78
N ILE A 86 2.72 -8.69 -6.68
CA ILE A 86 1.33 -8.76 -7.16
C ILE A 86 1.33 -8.96 -8.68
N ALA A 87 2.14 -8.22 -9.43
CA ALA A 87 2.24 -8.37 -10.89
C ALA A 87 2.69 -9.77 -11.30
N HIS A 88 3.64 -10.36 -10.56
CA HIS A 88 4.05 -11.75 -10.79
C HIS A 88 2.88 -12.73 -10.62
N TYR A 89 2.10 -12.58 -9.57
CA TYR A 89 0.89 -13.37 -9.35
C TYR A 89 -0.15 -13.15 -10.46
N LEU A 90 -0.43 -11.89 -10.80
CA LEU A 90 -1.42 -11.55 -11.83
C LEU A 90 -1.01 -12.07 -13.21
N LYS A 91 0.25 -11.95 -13.60
CA LYS A 91 0.77 -12.47 -14.87
C LYS A 91 0.45 -13.94 -15.07
N THR A 92 0.50 -14.72 -14.00
CA THR A 92 0.28 -16.18 -14.06
C THR A 92 -1.20 -16.53 -13.95
N HIS A 93 -1.96 -15.84 -13.08
CA HIS A 93 -3.30 -16.26 -12.70
C HIS A 93 -4.42 -15.36 -13.24
N LYS A 94 -4.09 -14.09 -13.56
CA LYS A 94 -5.07 -13.06 -13.96
C LYS A 94 -4.44 -12.07 -14.96
N PRO A 95 -4.03 -12.53 -16.15
CA PRO A 95 -3.17 -11.77 -17.07
C PRO A 95 -3.82 -10.53 -17.68
N LYS A 96 -5.14 -10.39 -17.61
CA LYS A 96 -5.88 -9.20 -18.08
C LYS A 96 -5.96 -8.09 -17.03
N SER A 97 -5.55 -8.40 -15.79
CA SER A 97 -5.59 -7.46 -14.67
C SER A 97 -4.44 -6.47 -14.72
N LYS A 98 -4.63 -5.30 -14.08
CA LYS A 98 -3.64 -4.22 -14.01
C LYS A 98 -3.46 -3.73 -12.59
N ILE A 99 -2.33 -3.07 -12.36
CA ILE A 99 -1.97 -2.39 -11.11
C ILE A 99 -1.74 -0.93 -11.42
N ILE A 100 -2.36 -0.03 -10.65
CA ILE A 100 -2.04 1.39 -10.62
C ILE A 100 -1.46 1.71 -9.25
N ILE A 101 -0.28 2.31 -9.22
CA ILE A 101 0.35 2.83 -8.01
C ILE A 101 0.12 4.34 -7.99
N LEU A 102 -0.68 4.81 -7.04
CA LEU A 102 -0.91 6.23 -6.78
C LEU A 102 0.09 6.71 -5.72
N ASP A 103 0.86 7.70 -6.06
CA ASP A 103 1.99 8.15 -5.25
C ASP A 103 1.98 9.67 -5.13
N SER A 104 2.07 10.19 -3.91
CA SER A 104 2.18 11.64 -3.68
C SER A 104 3.57 12.20 -4.04
N LYS A 105 4.54 11.31 -4.26
CA LYS A 105 5.94 11.65 -4.60
C LYS A 105 6.15 11.66 -6.11
N ASP A 106 7.12 12.43 -6.58
CA ASP A 106 7.54 12.45 -7.99
C ASP A 106 8.77 11.57 -8.26
N ALA A 107 9.27 10.93 -7.23
CA ALA A 107 10.34 9.94 -7.33
C ALA A 107 10.26 8.94 -6.17
N PHE A 108 10.82 7.74 -6.36
CA PHE A 108 10.87 6.73 -5.33
C PHE A 108 12.18 5.95 -5.31
N SER A 109 12.42 5.24 -4.21
CA SER A 109 13.65 4.48 -4.00
C SER A 109 13.86 3.41 -5.09
N LYS A 110 15.03 3.43 -5.74
CA LYS A 110 15.41 2.47 -6.80
C LYS A 110 14.49 2.51 -8.04
N GLN A 111 13.85 3.65 -8.31
CA GLN A 111 12.86 3.81 -9.39
C GLN A 111 13.34 3.28 -10.73
N GLY A 112 14.54 3.63 -11.17
CA GLY A 112 15.06 3.18 -12.47
C GLY A 112 15.13 1.65 -12.60
N LEU A 113 15.50 0.96 -11.51
CA LEU A 113 15.54 -0.51 -11.51
C LEU A 113 14.14 -1.13 -11.56
N PHE A 114 13.19 -0.59 -10.79
CA PHE A 114 11.81 -1.06 -10.80
C PHE A 114 11.16 -0.84 -12.16
N MET A 115 11.26 0.37 -12.71
CA MET A 115 10.67 0.71 -14.03
C MET A 115 11.21 -0.19 -15.14
N ALA A 116 12.53 -0.39 -15.21
CA ALA A 116 13.15 -1.28 -16.19
C ALA A 116 12.73 -2.76 -15.95
N GLY A 117 12.63 -3.18 -14.70
CA GLY A 117 12.15 -4.52 -14.34
C GLY A 117 10.70 -4.75 -14.75
N TRP A 118 9.81 -3.78 -14.50
CA TRP A 118 8.40 -3.88 -14.86
C TRP A 118 8.19 -3.90 -16.37
N GLU A 119 8.88 -3.05 -17.11
CA GLU A 119 8.82 -3.05 -18.58
C GLU A 119 9.25 -4.40 -19.16
N LYS A 120 10.33 -4.99 -18.62
CA LYS A 120 10.85 -6.27 -19.09
C LYS A 120 9.97 -7.46 -18.70
N LEU A 121 9.46 -7.50 -17.45
CA LEU A 121 8.82 -8.69 -16.86
C LEU A 121 7.29 -8.62 -16.89
N TYR A 122 6.72 -7.43 -16.83
CA TYR A 122 5.28 -7.17 -16.70
C TYR A 122 4.81 -6.03 -17.62
N PRO A 123 5.12 -6.07 -18.93
CA PRO A 123 4.85 -4.96 -19.86
C PRO A 123 3.37 -4.58 -19.84
N GLY A 124 3.09 -3.29 -19.60
CA GLY A 124 1.74 -2.73 -19.56
C GLY A 124 0.87 -3.15 -18.38
N MET A 125 1.39 -3.92 -17.41
CA MET A 125 0.63 -4.39 -16.26
C MET A 125 0.69 -3.44 -15.05
N ILE A 126 1.79 -2.70 -14.88
CA ILE A 126 2.00 -1.78 -13.75
C ILE A 126 2.10 -0.36 -14.31
N GLU A 127 1.25 0.51 -13.78
CA GLU A 127 1.29 1.95 -14.01
C GLU A 127 1.63 2.66 -12.71
N TRP A 128 2.59 3.58 -12.73
CA TRP A 128 2.92 4.45 -11.61
C TRP A 128 2.51 5.88 -11.94
N VAL A 129 1.68 6.45 -11.10
CA VAL A 129 1.16 7.82 -11.21
C VAL A 129 1.82 8.68 -10.14
N PRO A 130 2.76 9.57 -10.49
CA PRO A 130 3.42 10.48 -9.55
C PRO A 130 2.49 11.59 -9.07
N GLY A 131 2.89 12.28 -8.00
CA GLY A 131 2.15 13.39 -7.41
C GLY A 131 1.88 14.52 -8.40
N SER A 132 2.87 14.88 -9.22
CA SER A 132 2.76 15.88 -10.28
C SER A 132 1.74 15.53 -11.39
N LYS A 133 1.37 14.26 -11.50
CA LYS A 133 0.33 13.76 -12.42
C LYS A 133 -0.95 13.32 -11.70
N GLY A 134 -1.18 13.84 -10.49
CA GLY A 134 -2.41 13.56 -9.74
C GLY A 134 -2.41 12.29 -8.89
N GLY A 135 -1.25 11.64 -8.71
CA GLY A 135 -1.14 10.42 -7.91
C GLY A 135 -1.30 10.59 -6.40
N GLU A 136 -1.34 11.84 -5.90
CA GLU A 136 -1.66 12.09 -4.50
C GLU A 136 -3.14 11.79 -4.22
N VAL A 137 -3.38 10.85 -3.31
CA VAL A 137 -4.73 10.42 -2.94
C VAL A 137 -5.31 11.35 -1.89
N VAL A 138 -6.51 11.87 -2.14
CA VAL A 138 -7.24 12.78 -1.27
C VAL A 138 -8.35 12.08 -0.48
N SER A 139 -8.99 11.07 -1.08
CA SER A 139 -10.05 10.32 -0.40
C SER A 139 -10.18 8.88 -0.88
N VAL A 140 -10.82 8.06 -0.04
CA VAL A 140 -11.26 6.71 -0.42
C VAL A 140 -12.69 6.47 0.00
N ASN A 141 -13.40 5.63 -0.76
CA ASN A 141 -14.74 5.20 -0.44
C ASN A 141 -14.83 3.66 -0.47
N THR A 142 -14.92 3.06 0.71
CA THR A 142 -14.94 1.61 0.88
C THR A 142 -16.21 0.93 0.37
N LYS A 143 -17.33 1.66 0.29
CA LYS A 143 -18.61 1.12 -0.22
C LYS A 143 -18.60 1.00 -1.74
N THR A 144 -18.02 1.99 -2.43
CA THR A 144 -17.97 2.03 -3.90
C THR A 144 -16.67 1.51 -4.47
N MET A 145 -15.68 1.23 -3.62
CA MET A 145 -14.31 0.82 -4.00
C MET A 145 -13.64 1.86 -4.90
N VAL A 146 -13.83 3.14 -4.60
CA VAL A 146 -13.24 4.26 -5.33
C VAL A 146 -12.12 4.87 -4.52
N VAL A 147 -10.99 5.12 -5.19
CA VAL A 147 -9.87 5.92 -4.71
C VAL A 147 -9.84 7.20 -5.52
N GLU A 148 -9.83 8.35 -4.86
CA GLU A 148 -9.82 9.67 -5.49
C GLU A 148 -8.43 10.30 -5.32
N GLY A 149 -7.74 10.48 -6.44
CA GLY A 149 -6.55 11.30 -6.56
C GLY A 149 -6.89 12.78 -6.79
N LYS A 150 -5.88 13.63 -6.90
CA LYS A 150 -6.10 15.06 -7.18
C LYS A 150 -6.77 15.34 -8.52
N LEU A 151 -6.53 14.50 -9.53
CA LEU A 151 -7.04 14.71 -10.89
C LEU A 151 -8.09 13.68 -11.29
N ASP A 152 -7.92 12.42 -10.89
CA ASP A 152 -8.71 11.30 -11.37
C ASP A 152 -9.31 10.47 -10.23
N LYS A 153 -10.33 9.67 -10.59
CA LYS A 153 -10.97 8.69 -9.70
C LYS A 153 -10.79 7.28 -10.26
N TYR A 154 -10.40 6.37 -9.39
CA TYR A 154 -10.11 4.99 -9.74
C TYR A 154 -11.07 4.04 -9.03
N LYS A 155 -11.95 3.37 -9.77
CA LYS A 155 -12.78 2.29 -9.23
C LYS A 155 -12.01 0.98 -9.35
N ALA A 156 -11.66 0.37 -8.23
CA ALA A 156 -10.81 -0.80 -8.18
C ALA A 156 -11.54 -2.04 -7.66
N ALA A 157 -11.08 -3.21 -8.10
CA ALA A 157 -11.50 -4.49 -7.54
C ALA A 157 -10.80 -4.78 -6.20
N VAL A 158 -9.53 -4.38 -6.09
CA VAL A 158 -8.73 -4.48 -4.86
C VAL A 158 -8.00 -3.17 -4.63
N VAL A 159 -8.04 -2.66 -3.40
CA VAL A 159 -7.30 -1.47 -3.00
C VAL A 159 -6.37 -1.81 -1.83
N ASN A 160 -5.09 -1.49 -1.98
CA ASN A 160 -4.11 -1.54 -0.91
C ASN A 160 -3.71 -0.10 -0.53
N VAL A 161 -4.14 0.38 0.62
CA VAL A 161 -3.81 1.72 1.10
C VAL A 161 -2.72 1.63 2.15
N ILE A 162 -1.55 2.19 1.89
CA ILE A 162 -0.50 2.33 2.90
C ILE A 162 -0.57 3.77 3.44
N PRO A 163 -1.13 3.99 4.65
CA PRO A 163 -1.31 5.34 5.18
C PRO A 163 0.03 6.00 5.54
N PRO A 164 0.07 7.33 5.67
CA PRO A 164 1.18 8.02 6.31
C PRO A 164 1.49 7.44 7.69
N GLN A 165 2.75 7.46 8.08
CA GLN A 165 3.26 6.80 9.28
C GLN A 165 3.73 7.81 10.33
N THR A 166 3.69 7.39 11.60
CA THR A 166 4.30 8.12 12.74
C THR A 166 5.59 7.45 13.13
#